data_cbbf21c5dfe0eb4921c225e42eb9d850
#
_entry.id   cbbf21c5dfe0eb4921c225e42eb9d850
#
_cell.length_a   1.000
_cell.length_b   1.000
_cell.length_c   1.000
_cell.angle_alpha   90.00
_cell.angle_beta   90.00
_cell.angle_gamma   90.00
#
_symmetry.space_group_name_H-M   'P 1'
#
loop_
_entity.id
_entity.type
_entity.pdbx_description
1 polymer ?
#
loop_
_entity_poly.entity_id
_entity_poly.type
_entity_poly.pdbx_seq_one_letter_code
_entity_poly.pdbx_strand_id
1 'polypeptide(L)'
;MPGFLFRSAMLTLCTGSLGAGVNNDVSAIARTFAKRVHFAHLRNVKKEADDSFHEADHLDGDTDMVEVVDILLAEQSRRKQAGEADWRIPFRPDHGHELLDDIGKGSFPGYSTIGRLKGLAEIRGVMTALAKVKGYAL
;
A
#
# COMPACT_ATOMS: atom_id res chain seq x y z
N MET A 1 28.10 -19.87 21.09
CA MET A 1 27.37 -19.79 19.80
C MET A 1 26.26 -18.81 19.97
N PRO A 2 26.22 -17.64 19.29
CA PRO A 2 25.07 -16.76 19.37
C PRO A 2 23.91 -17.46 18.68
N GLY A 3 22.82 -17.67 19.42
CA GLY A 3 21.62 -18.29 18.91
C GLY A 3 21.10 -17.52 17.71
N PHE A 4 20.81 -18.21 16.61
CA PHE A 4 19.99 -17.71 15.54
C PHE A 4 18.63 -17.36 16.14
N LEU A 5 18.44 -16.10 16.53
CA LEU A 5 17.12 -15.56 16.76
C LEU A 5 16.40 -15.67 15.39
N PHE A 6 15.45 -16.57 15.29
CA PHE A 6 14.48 -16.58 14.20
C PHE A 6 13.88 -15.18 14.14
N ARG A 7 14.33 -14.37 13.20
CA ARG A 7 13.65 -13.12 12.89
C ARG A 7 12.21 -13.51 12.55
N SER A 8 11.27 -12.93 13.24
CA SER A 8 9.85 -13.12 13.00
C SER A 8 9.58 -13.06 11.50
N ALA A 9 8.77 -13.96 10.97
CA ALA A 9 8.45 -13.95 9.54
C ALA A 9 8.02 -12.56 9.09
N MET A 10 8.70 -12.03 8.08
CA MET A 10 8.39 -10.74 7.47
C MET A 10 7.12 -10.86 6.62
N LEU A 11 6.29 -9.84 6.64
CA LEU A 11 5.04 -9.81 5.89
C LEU A 11 5.13 -8.82 4.73
N THR A 12 4.57 -9.22 3.59
CA THR A 12 4.11 -8.31 2.55
C THR A 12 2.63 -8.02 2.80
N LEU A 13 2.29 -6.76 3.02
CA LEU A 13 0.91 -6.33 3.11
C LEU A 13 0.40 -6.01 1.70
N CYS A 14 -0.51 -6.82 1.16
CA CYS A 14 -1.19 -6.54 -0.10
C CYS A 14 -2.62 -6.06 0.19
N THR A 15 -2.85 -4.76 0.05
CA THR A 15 -4.15 -4.16 0.38
C THR A 15 -5.26 -4.64 -0.54
N GLY A 16 -4.99 -4.88 -1.82
CA GLY A 16 -6.00 -5.36 -2.76
C GLY A 16 -6.41 -6.81 -2.53
N SER A 17 -5.45 -7.70 -2.24
CA SER A 17 -5.78 -9.10 -1.92
C SER A 17 -6.62 -9.22 -0.66
N LEU A 18 -6.34 -8.40 0.34
CA LEU A 18 -7.11 -8.35 1.57
C LEU A 18 -8.44 -7.60 1.37
N GLY A 19 -8.43 -6.51 0.61
CA GLY A 19 -9.60 -5.67 0.36
C GLY A 19 -10.67 -6.33 -0.49
N ALA A 20 -10.30 -7.35 -1.29
CA ALA A 20 -11.27 -8.16 -2.03
C ALA A 20 -12.16 -9.02 -1.11
N GLY A 21 -11.70 -9.33 0.11
CA GLY A 21 -12.49 -10.06 1.08
C GLY A 21 -13.58 -9.20 1.70
N VAL A 22 -14.84 -9.60 1.57
CA VAL A 22 -16.03 -8.82 1.98
C VAL A 22 -16.06 -8.49 3.48
N ASN A 23 -15.43 -9.31 4.32
CA ASN A 23 -15.42 -9.15 5.77
C ASN A 23 -14.10 -8.57 6.31
N ASN A 24 -13.19 -8.15 5.44
CA ASN A 24 -11.88 -7.64 5.85
C ASN A 24 -11.90 -6.11 6.03
N ASP A 25 -11.49 -5.68 7.21
CA ASP A 25 -11.08 -4.30 7.47
C ASP A 25 -9.56 -4.20 7.27
N VAL A 26 -9.15 -3.68 6.12
CA VAL A 26 -7.74 -3.61 5.72
C VAL A 26 -6.95 -2.66 6.63
N SER A 27 -7.56 -1.57 7.09
CA SER A 27 -6.95 -0.64 8.04
C SER A 27 -6.69 -1.29 9.40
N ALA A 28 -7.66 -2.06 9.91
CA ALA A 28 -7.49 -2.82 11.15
C ALA A 28 -6.40 -3.89 11.03
N ILE A 29 -6.36 -4.59 9.89
CA ILE A 29 -5.30 -5.57 9.58
C ILE A 29 -3.93 -4.87 9.53
N ALA A 30 -3.81 -3.76 8.81
CA ALA A 30 -2.58 -2.98 8.73
C ALA A 30 -2.11 -2.56 10.14
N ARG A 31 -3.01 -2.03 10.96
CA ARG A 31 -2.72 -1.60 12.33
C ARG A 31 -2.24 -2.76 13.21
N THR A 32 -2.88 -3.92 13.07
CA THR A 32 -2.52 -5.10 13.88
C THR A 32 -1.14 -5.65 13.52
N PHE A 33 -0.79 -5.64 12.22
CA PHE A 33 0.40 -6.30 11.72
C PHE A 33 1.53 -5.35 11.30
N ALA A 34 1.38 -4.03 11.44
CA ALA A 34 2.36 -3.01 10.98
C ALA A 34 3.80 -3.37 11.38
N LYS A 35 4.02 -3.82 12.63
CA LYS A 35 5.35 -4.19 13.14
C LYS A 35 6.03 -5.34 12.39
N ARG A 36 5.28 -6.11 11.61
CA ARG A 36 5.79 -7.25 10.83
C ARG A 36 5.82 -6.96 9.34
N VAL A 37 5.25 -5.85 8.90
CA VAL A 37 5.23 -5.46 7.47
C VAL A 37 6.59 -4.90 7.08
N HIS A 38 7.21 -5.51 6.07
CA HIS A 38 8.49 -5.08 5.51
C HIS A 38 8.40 -4.71 4.04
N PHE A 39 7.23 -4.87 3.45
CA PHE A 39 6.90 -4.43 2.12
C PHE A 39 5.39 -4.19 2.02
N ALA A 40 4.97 -3.09 1.41
CA ALA A 40 3.57 -2.80 1.19
C ALA A 40 3.26 -2.77 -0.32
N HIS A 41 2.36 -3.65 -0.74
CA HIS A 41 1.81 -3.70 -2.08
C HIS A 41 0.45 -3.01 -2.06
N LEU A 42 0.45 -1.75 -2.49
CA LEU A 42 -0.71 -0.88 -2.39
C LEU A 42 -1.55 -1.01 -3.67
N ARG A 43 -2.65 -1.69 -3.56
CA ARG A 43 -3.66 -1.95 -4.59
C ARG A 43 -5.02 -1.63 -3.99
N ASN A 44 -5.88 -0.97 -4.72
CA ASN A 44 -7.24 -0.75 -4.26
C ASN A 44 -8.24 -1.43 -5.19
N VAL A 45 -9.31 -1.93 -4.62
CA VAL A 45 -10.40 -2.59 -5.34
C VAL A 45 -11.72 -2.00 -4.89
N LYS A 46 -12.72 -2.09 -5.74
CA LYS A 46 -14.10 -1.74 -5.44
C LYS A 46 -14.97 -2.96 -5.61
N LYS A 47 -15.73 -3.30 -4.59
CA LYS A 47 -16.62 -4.46 -4.58
C LYS A 47 -17.92 -4.15 -5.29
N GLU A 48 -18.47 -5.15 -5.95
CA GLU A 48 -19.73 -5.10 -6.65
C GLU A 48 -20.81 -5.84 -5.87
N ALA A 49 -22.07 -5.64 -6.25
CA ALA A 49 -23.20 -6.22 -5.54
C ALA A 49 -23.30 -7.76 -5.64
N ASP A 50 -22.60 -8.37 -6.58
CA ASP A 50 -22.57 -9.83 -6.83
C ASP A 50 -21.35 -10.53 -6.22
N ASP A 51 -20.71 -9.89 -5.22
CA ASP A 51 -19.47 -10.36 -4.58
C ASP A 51 -18.24 -10.39 -5.51
N SER A 52 -18.35 -9.90 -6.74
CA SER A 52 -17.19 -9.62 -7.58
C SER A 52 -16.51 -8.30 -7.17
N PHE A 53 -15.38 -7.98 -7.77
CA PHE A 53 -14.72 -6.70 -7.59
C PHE A 53 -13.96 -6.31 -8.86
N HIS A 54 -13.72 -5.03 -9.00
CA HIS A 54 -12.84 -4.51 -10.04
C HIS A 54 -11.68 -3.71 -9.44
N GLU A 55 -10.62 -3.53 -10.24
CA GLU A 55 -9.52 -2.65 -9.87
C GLU A 55 -10.00 -1.21 -9.79
N ALA A 56 -9.70 -0.54 -8.70
CA ALA A 56 -9.99 0.88 -8.53
C ALA A 56 -8.72 1.72 -8.54
N ASP A 57 -8.85 3.02 -8.78
CA ASP A 57 -7.75 3.95 -8.52
C ASP A 57 -7.33 3.87 -7.05
N HIS A 58 -6.07 4.17 -6.76
CA HIS A 58 -5.51 3.94 -5.42
C HIS A 58 -6.26 4.66 -4.30
N LEU A 59 -6.82 5.83 -4.58
CA LEU A 59 -7.54 6.64 -3.58
C LEU A 59 -9.07 6.56 -3.72
N ASP A 60 -9.61 5.77 -4.68
CA ASP A 60 -11.05 5.72 -4.99
C ASP A 60 -11.69 4.33 -4.80
N GLY A 61 -10.97 3.40 -4.21
CA GLY A 61 -11.49 2.06 -3.88
C GLY A 61 -12.07 1.98 -2.47
N ASP A 62 -12.45 0.76 -2.07
CA ASP A 62 -13.10 0.51 -0.78
C ASP A 62 -12.13 0.52 0.40
N THR A 63 -10.83 0.41 0.16
CA THR A 63 -9.81 0.53 1.21
C THR A 63 -9.45 1.99 1.41
N ASP A 64 -9.54 2.50 2.65
CA ASP A 64 -8.97 3.81 3.01
C ASP A 64 -7.45 3.77 2.91
N MET A 65 -6.96 4.08 1.72
CA MET A 65 -5.54 4.04 1.40
C MET A 65 -4.75 5.11 2.18
N VAL A 66 -5.38 6.23 2.50
CA VAL A 66 -4.74 7.29 3.29
C VAL A 66 -4.48 6.78 4.70
N GLU A 67 -5.45 6.11 5.32
CA GLU A 67 -5.29 5.52 6.63
C GLU A 67 -4.24 4.41 6.65
N VAL A 68 -4.24 3.52 5.65
CA VAL A 68 -3.23 2.45 5.55
C VAL A 68 -1.82 3.04 5.43
N VAL A 69 -1.62 4.04 4.58
CA VAL A 69 -0.33 4.73 4.43
C VAL A 69 0.08 5.42 5.72
N ASP A 70 -0.86 6.05 6.43
CA ASP A 70 -0.61 6.67 7.73
C ASP A 70 -0.08 5.67 8.77
N ILE A 71 -0.73 4.53 8.90
CA ILE A 71 -0.34 3.44 9.81
C ILE A 71 1.09 2.96 9.52
N LEU A 72 1.40 2.73 8.25
CA LEU A 72 2.70 2.21 7.84
C LEU A 72 3.83 3.26 8.01
N LEU A 73 3.57 4.53 7.74
CA LEU A 73 4.53 5.61 7.96
C LEU A 73 4.78 5.85 9.45
N ALA A 74 3.76 5.72 10.29
CA ALA A 74 3.93 5.78 11.75
C ALA A 74 4.87 4.68 12.25
N GLU A 75 4.67 3.43 11.78
CA GLU A 75 5.55 2.32 12.12
C GLU A 75 6.97 2.52 11.57
N GLN A 76 7.12 2.97 10.34
CA GLN A 76 8.42 3.31 9.75
C GLN A 76 9.16 4.34 10.60
N SER A 77 8.46 5.38 11.04
CA SER A 77 9.03 6.43 11.90
C SER A 77 9.42 5.89 13.27
N ARG A 78 8.60 5.04 13.87
CA ARG A 78 8.93 4.37 15.13
C ARG A 78 10.20 3.53 15.01
N ARG A 79 10.33 2.73 13.93
CA ARG A 79 11.54 1.91 13.67
C ARG A 79 12.78 2.78 13.53
N LYS A 80 12.68 3.87 12.76
CA LYS A 80 13.81 4.80 12.58
C LYS A 80 14.26 5.42 13.90
N GLN A 81 13.30 5.84 14.73
CA GLN A 81 13.59 6.39 16.07
C GLN A 81 14.22 5.35 17.00
N ALA A 82 13.83 4.09 16.85
CA ALA A 82 14.41 2.97 17.60
C ALA A 82 15.78 2.51 17.08
N GLY A 83 16.28 3.10 15.99
CA GLY A 83 17.57 2.73 15.38
C GLY A 83 17.56 1.36 14.67
N GLU A 84 16.39 0.86 14.28
CA GLU A 84 16.27 -0.41 13.56
C GLU A 84 16.91 -0.28 12.16
N ALA A 85 17.76 -1.23 11.77
CA ALA A 85 18.47 -1.19 10.48
C ALA A 85 17.52 -1.31 9.28
N ASP A 86 16.41 -2.03 9.45
CA ASP A 86 15.38 -2.27 8.45
C ASP A 86 14.13 -1.39 8.66
N TRP A 87 14.35 -0.14 9.07
CA TRP A 87 13.28 0.78 9.42
C TRP A 87 12.35 1.15 8.25
N ARG A 88 12.83 1.10 7.02
CA ARG A 88 12.04 1.45 5.83
C ARG A 88 11.07 0.34 5.43
N ILE A 89 9.86 0.75 5.09
CA ILE A 89 8.86 -0.10 4.46
C ILE A 89 8.71 0.38 3.02
N PRO A 90 9.26 -0.33 2.01
CA PRO A 90 9.04 0.03 0.61
C PRO A 90 7.57 -0.08 0.23
N PHE A 91 7.04 0.94 -0.46
CA PHE A 91 5.67 0.99 -0.96
C PHE A 91 5.68 0.83 -2.47
N ARG A 92 4.88 -0.10 -2.97
CA ARG A 92 4.68 -0.33 -4.39
C ARG A 92 3.21 -0.11 -4.74
N PRO A 93 2.84 0.96 -5.48
CA PRO A 93 1.54 1.03 -6.15
C PRO A 93 1.46 -0.05 -7.23
N ASP A 94 0.28 -0.62 -7.46
CA ASP A 94 0.17 -1.78 -8.34
C ASP A 94 -0.39 -1.43 -9.70
N HIS A 95 -1.71 -1.34 -9.83
CA HIS A 95 -2.39 -1.22 -11.12
C HIS A 95 -2.54 0.25 -11.58
N GLY A 96 -2.96 0.40 -12.83
CA GLY A 96 -3.36 1.68 -13.41
C GLY A 96 -4.23 1.46 -14.63
N HIS A 97 -5.35 2.18 -14.69
CA HIS A 97 -6.23 2.19 -15.86
C HIS A 97 -5.58 2.92 -17.04
N GLU A 98 -5.96 2.54 -18.28
CA GLU A 98 -5.54 3.29 -19.45
C GLU A 98 -6.06 4.73 -19.39
N LEU A 99 -5.17 5.69 -19.51
CA LEU A 99 -5.44 7.12 -19.47
C LEU A 99 -4.70 7.83 -20.60
N LEU A 100 -5.29 8.91 -21.11
CA LEU A 100 -4.64 9.79 -22.06
C LEU A 100 -4.03 8.99 -23.24
N ASP A 101 -2.72 9.16 -23.43
CA ASP A 101 -1.99 8.54 -24.54
C ASP A 101 -1.79 7.02 -24.40
N ASP A 102 -2.12 6.41 -23.27
CA ASP A 102 -2.11 4.96 -23.14
C ASP A 102 -3.34 4.29 -23.80
N ILE A 103 -4.44 5.05 -24.01
CA ILE A 103 -5.69 4.52 -24.54
C ILE A 103 -5.45 3.95 -25.94
N GLY A 104 -5.78 2.68 -26.12
CA GLY A 104 -5.68 1.99 -27.41
C GLY A 104 -4.27 1.59 -27.83
N LYS A 105 -3.24 1.76 -26.99
CA LYS A 105 -1.86 1.31 -27.29
C LYS A 105 -1.59 -0.17 -27.01
N GLY A 106 -2.62 -0.92 -26.59
CA GLY A 106 -2.49 -2.36 -26.34
C GLY A 106 -1.68 -2.69 -25.09
N SER A 107 -1.72 -1.83 -24.10
CA SER A 107 -1.17 -2.14 -22.77
C SER A 107 -1.81 -3.39 -22.20
N PHE A 108 -1.05 -4.16 -21.44
CA PHE A 108 -1.66 -5.26 -20.68
C PHE A 108 -2.71 -4.69 -19.70
N PRO A 109 -3.92 -5.26 -19.63
CA PRO A 109 -4.97 -4.73 -18.77
C PRO A 109 -4.48 -4.50 -17.32
N GLY A 110 -4.72 -3.30 -16.80
CA GLY A 110 -4.26 -2.89 -15.47
C GLY A 110 -2.78 -2.48 -15.38
N TYR A 111 -2.03 -2.50 -16.48
CA TYR A 111 -0.59 -2.19 -16.47
C TYR A 111 -0.20 -1.08 -17.45
N SER A 112 -1.11 -0.15 -17.70
CA SER A 112 -0.79 1.04 -18.49
C SER A 112 0.29 1.89 -17.82
N THR A 113 1.14 2.52 -18.62
CA THR A 113 2.26 3.31 -18.09
C THR A 113 1.78 4.56 -17.37
N ILE A 114 0.91 5.34 -18.03
CA ILE A 114 0.41 6.61 -17.45
C ILE A 114 -0.46 6.35 -16.23
N GLY A 115 -1.34 5.35 -16.28
CA GLY A 115 -2.16 4.98 -15.14
C GLY A 115 -1.36 4.54 -13.93
N ARG A 116 -0.28 3.78 -14.12
CA ARG A 116 0.62 3.41 -13.03
C ARG A 116 1.41 4.59 -12.49
N LEU A 117 1.84 5.51 -13.35
CA LEU A 117 2.48 6.76 -12.91
C LEU A 117 1.52 7.63 -12.10
N LYS A 118 0.23 7.68 -12.48
CA LYS A 118 -0.81 8.35 -11.69
C LYS A 118 -0.87 7.76 -10.27
N GLY A 119 -1.03 6.44 -10.15
CA GLY A 119 -1.09 5.78 -8.84
C GLY A 119 0.17 6.02 -7.99
N LEU A 120 1.35 6.00 -8.62
CA LEU A 120 2.60 6.34 -7.94
C LEU A 120 2.60 7.79 -7.43
N ALA A 121 2.12 8.74 -8.24
CA ALA A 121 2.04 10.15 -7.85
C ALA A 121 1.05 10.38 -6.71
N GLU A 122 -0.11 9.72 -6.75
CA GLU A 122 -1.13 9.76 -5.69
C GLU A 122 -0.57 9.28 -4.35
N ILE A 123 0.02 8.09 -4.32
CA ILE A 123 0.61 7.52 -3.09
C ILE A 123 1.76 8.39 -2.57
N ARG A 124 2.64 8.88 -3.44
CA ARG A 124 3.72 9.79 -3.04
C ARG A 124 3.20 11.11 -2.48
N GLY A 125 2.13 11.64 -3.06
CA GLY A 125 1.46 12.84 -2.55
C GLY A 125 0.93 12.63 -1.13
N VAL A 126 0.22 11.51 -0.89
CA VAL A 126 -0.27 11.13 0.44
C VAL A 126 0.88 10.97 1.44
N MET A 127 1.92 10.22 1.08
CA MET A 127 3.10 10.03 1.94
C MET A 127 3.75 11.36 2.32
N THR A 128 3.95 12.23 1.33
CA THR A 128 4.58 13.54 1.55
C THR A 128 3.74 14.43 2.46
N ALA A 129 2.42 14.47 2.24
CA ALA A 129 1.50 15.24 3.05
C ALA A 129 1.49 14.76 4.50
N LEU A 130 1.33 13.46 4.71
CA LEU A 130 1.32 12.85 6.05
C LEU A 130 2.64 13.05 6.78
N ALA A 131 3.76 12.85 6.07
CA ALA A 131 5.09 13.07 6.66
C ALA A 131 5.27 14.51 7.13
N LYS A 132 4.84 15.48 6.32
CA LYS A 132 4.94 16.90 6.67
C LYS A 132 4.05 17.27 7.85
N VAL A 133 2.80 16.78 7.87
CA VAL A 133 1.82 17.15 8.92
C VAL A 133 2.09 16.45 10.23
N LYS A 134 2.52 15.19 10.18
CA LYS A 134 2.72 14.33 11.36
C LYS A 134 4.18 14.16 11.77
N GLY A 135 5.13 14.70 11.00
CA GLY A 135 6.56 14.57 11.30
C GLY A 135 7.13 13.17 11.04
N TYR A 136 6.53 12.41 10.15
CA TYR A 136 7.01 11.06 9.84
C TYR A 136 8.31 11.06 9.04
N ALA A 137 9.11 10.02 9.23
CA ALA A 137 10.29 9.75 8.42
C ALA A 137 9.92 9.18 7.04
N LEU A 138 10.46 9.73 5.98
CA LEU A 138 10.38 9.20 4.61
C LEU A 138 11.70 8.57 4.18
#